data_10ba1daa8bca62b3891c9d9d9376c458
#
_entry.id   10ba1daa8bca62b3891c9d9d9376c458
#
_cell.length_a   1.000
_cell.length_b   1.000
_cell.length_c   1.000
_cell.angle_alpha   90.00
_cell.angle_beta   90.00
_cell.angle_gamma   90.00
#
_symmetry.space_group_name_H-M   'P 1'
#
loop_
_entity.id
_entity.type
_entity.pdbx_description
1 polymer ?
#
loop_
_entity_poly.entity_id
_entity_poly.type
_entity_poly.pdbx_seq_one_letter_code
_entity_poly.pdbx_strand_id
1 'polypeptide(L)'
;MPSQKIRIRLKAYDHKLLDQSVTEIVDTAKRTGARVAGPIPLPTVINKYCVLRGPHVDKKSREQFEIRTHKRLIDILEPTQQTVDSLMKLDLSAGVDVEIKL
;
A
#
# COMPACT_ATOMS: atom_id res chain seq x y z
N MET A 1 -6.08 27.37 12.90
CA MET A 1 -6.36 25.97 13.17
C MET A 1 -5.47 25.08 12.34
N PRO A 2 -4.85 24.11 12.98
CA PRO A 2 -4.10 23.16 12.19
C PRO A 2 -5.07 22.39 11.30
N SER A 3 -4.78 22.35 10.00
CA SER A 3 -5.56 21.55 9.09
C SER A 3 -5.36 20.07 9.43
N GLN A 4 -6.43 19.32 9.53
CA GLN A 4 -6.36 17.89 9.72
C GLN A 4 -5.77 17.24 8.49
N LYS A 5 -5.01 16.19 8.71
CA LYS A 5 -4.34 15.46 7.64
C LYS A 5 -4.45 13.98 7.94
N ILE A 6 -4.89 13.22 6.94
CA ILE A 6 -4.93 11.78 7.03
C ILE A 6 -3.79 11.21 6.20
N ARG A 7 -2.92 10.45 6.83
CA ARG A 7 -1.83 9.79 6.14
C ARG A 7 -2.15 8.32 6.00
N ILE A 8 -2.14 7.84 4.77
CA ILE A 8 -2.47 6.45 4.45
C ILE A 8 -1.25 5.80 3.84
N ARG A 9 -0.81 4.70 4.45
CA ARG A 9 0.26 3.86 3.93
C ARG A 9 -0.34 2.57 3.43
N LEU A 10 0.03 2.20 2.21
CA LEU A 10 -0.40 0.95 1.61
C LEU A 10 0.81 0.09 1.30
N LYS A 11 0.69 -1.19 1.58
CA LYS A 11 1.71 -2.19 1.29
C LYS A 11 1.08 -3.36 0.58
N ALA A 12 1.73 -3.86 -0.44
CA ALA A 12 1.30 -5.08 -1.11
C ALA A 12 2.47 -5.73 -1.83
N TYR A 13 2.38 -7.02 -2.02
CA TYR A 13 3.36 -7.75 -2.81
C TYR A 13 3.09 -7.57 -4.31
N ASP A 14 1.84 -7.37 -4.68
CA ASP A 14 1.43 -7.14 -6.07
C ASP A 14 1.24 -5.66 -6.32
N HIS A 15 2.07 -5.10 -7.21
CA HIS A 15 2.01 -3.67 -7.50
C HIS A 15 0.73 -3.26 -8.23
N LYS A 16 0.13 -4.17 -9.01
CA LYS A 16 -1.12 -3.86 -9.72
C LYS A 16 -2.28 -3.70 -8.77
N LEU A 17 -2.41 -4.60 -7.79
CA LEU A 17 -3.43 -4.48 -6.75
C LEU A 17 -3.23 -3.23 -5.92
N LEU A 18 -1.97 -2.90 -5.62
CA LEU A 18 -1.63 -1.71 -4.87
C LEU A 18 -2.06 -0.45 -5.63
N ASP A 19 -1.75 -0.35 -6.90
CA ASP A 19 -2.08 0.81 -7.72
C ASP A 19 -3.60 0.96 -7.88
N GLN A 20 -4.33 -0.14 -8.01
CA GLN A 20 -5.80 -0.11 -8.05
C GLN A 20 -6.36 0.43 -6.73
N SER A 21 -5.85 -0.03 -5.61
CA SER A 21 -6.29 0.43 -4.29
C SER A 21 -6.00 1.92 -4.10
N VAL A 22 -4.83 2.37 -4.54
CA VAL A 22 -4.45 3.78 -4.49
C VAL A 22 -5.44 4.62 -5.31
N THR A 23 -5.78 4.17 -6.51
CA THR A 23 -6.74 4.87 -7.37
C THR A 23 -8.11 4.97 -6.70
N GLU A 24 -8.58 3.90 -6.09
CA GLU A 24 -9.87 3.90 -5.37
C GLU A 24 -9.89 4.88 -4.21
N ILE A 25 -8.81 4.92 -3.44
CA ILE A 25 -8.70 5.84 -2.31
C ILE A 25 -8.67 7.29 -2.79
N VAL A 26 -7.89 7.57 -3.81
CA VAL A 26 -7.77 8.93 -4.36
C VAL A 26 -9.11 9.40 -4.92
N ASP A 27 -9.81 8.55 -5.67
CA ASP A 27 -11.11 8.88 -6.24
C ASP A 27 -12.15 9.13 -5.14
N THR A 28 -12.15 8.31 -4.10
CA THR A 28 -13.05 8.48 -2.97
C THR A 28 -12.80 9.80 -2.25
N ALA A 29 -11.53 10.14 -2.00
CA ALA A 29 -11.18 11.39 -1.35
C ALA A 29 -11.59 12.59 -2.18
N LYS A 30 -11.35 12.55 -3.48
CA LYS A 30 -11.74 13.65 -4.38
C LYS A 30 -13.25 13.83 -4.46
N ARG A 31 -14.01 12.74 -4.49
CA ARG A 31 -15.48 12.81 -4.53
C ARG A 31 -16.05 13.45 -3.28
N THR A 32 -15.39 13.32 -2.15
CA THR A 32 -15.84 13.88 -0.88
C THR A 32 -15.33 15.30 -0.65
N GLY A 33 -14.63 15.87 -1.62
CA GLY A 33 -14.15 17.25 -1.56
C GLY A 33 -12.81 17.45 -0.87
N ALA A 34 -12.14 16.38 -0.49
CA ALA A 34 -10.82 16.49 0.14
C ALA A 34 -9.74 16.71 -0.92
N ARG A 35 -8.64 17.32 -0.48
CA ARG A 35 -7.46 17.49 -1.33
C ARG A 35 -6.53 16.32 -1.11
N VAL A 36 -5.89 15.86 -2.17
CA VAL A 36 -4.99 14.71 -2.12
C VAL A 36 -3.60 15.12 -2.55
N ALA A 37 -2.63 14.83 -1.70
CA ALA A 37 -1.21 14.99 -2.03
C ALA A 37 -0.61 13.60 -2.26
N GLY A 38 -0.08 13.38 -3.43
CA GLY A 38 0.41 12.08 -3.86
C GLY A 38 -0.54 11.40 -4.82
N PRO A 39 -0.41 10.11 -5.06
CA PRO A 39 0.35 9.12 -4.29
C PRO A 39 1.86 9.24 -4.47
N ILE A 40 2.59 9.00 -3.39
CA ILE A 40 4.03 9.02 -3.39
C ILE A 40 4.55 7.58 -3.31
N PRO A 41 5.28 7.09 -4.31
CA PRO A 41 5.88 5.78 -4.22
C PRO A 41 7.03 5.80 -3.22
N LEU A 42 6.99 4.89 -2.26
CA LEU A 42 8.09 4.69 -1.34
C LEU A 42 9.03 3.62 -1.89
N PRO A 43 10.28 3.57 -1.43
CA PRO A 43 11.21 2.56 -1.92
C PRO A 43 10.68 1.15 -1.72
N THR A 44 10.80 0.32 -2.77
CA THR A 44 10.39 -1.08 -2.71
C THR A 44 11.39 -1.86 -1.87
N VAL A 45 10.89 -2.60 -0.88
CA VAL A 45 11.73 -3.47 -0.07
C VAL A 45 11.83 -4.83 -0.74
N ILE A 46 13.04 -5.26 -1.00
CA ILE A 46 13.30 -6.55 -1.64
C ILE A 46 13.93 -7.46 -0.61
N ASN A 47 13.26 -8.57 -0.31
CA ASN A 47 13.78 -9.61 0.56
C ASN A 47 14.11 -10.83 -0.28
N LYS A 48 15.37 -11.25 -0.22
CA LYS A 48 15.83 -12.42 -0.95
C LYS A 48 16.03 -13.56 0.04
N TYR A 49 15.39 -14.67 -0.24
CA TYR A 49 15.54 -15.89 0.55
C TYR A 49 16.20 -16.96 -0.29
N CYS A 50 17.22 -17.60 0.28
CA CYS A 50 17.85 -18.75 -0.34
C CYS A 50 17.52 -19.98 0.48
N VAL A 51 16.81 -20.92 -0.10
CA VAL A 51 16.45 -22.15 0.58
C VAL A 51 17.31 -23.28 0.02
N LEU A 52 18.08 -23.90 0.91
CA LEU A 52 18.87 -25.08 0.61
C LEU A 52 18.07 -26.31 1.02
N ARG A 53 17.76 -27.19 0.06
CA ARG A 53 16.97 -28.39 0.32
C ARG A 53 17.88 -29.61 0.51
N GLY A 54 18.37 -29.78 1.72
CA GLY A 54 19.08 -30.99 2.11
C GLY A 54 20.58 -31.00 1.81
N PRO A 55 21.30 -32.01 2.33
CA PRO A 55 22.77 -32.04 2.26
C PRO A 55 23.33 -32.45 0.90
N HIS A 56 22.53 -33.08 0.05
CA HIS A 56 22.92 -33.44 -1.29
C HIS A 56 22.41 -32.44 -2.30
N VAL A 57 22.47 -31.20 -1.93
CA VAL A 57 21.87 -30.13 -2.73
C VAL A 57 22.70 -29.92 -3.98
N ASP A 58 22.16 -30.37 -5.06
CA ASP A 58 22.59 -29.95 -6.37
C ASP A 58 22.34 -28.45 -6.51
N LYS A 59 23.15 -27.78 -7.32
CA LYS A 59 22.95 -26.34 -7.59
C LYS A 59 21.52 -26.02 -8.05
N LYS A 60 20.86 -26.99 -8.64
CA LYS A 60 19.47 -26.89 -9.09
C LYS A 60 18.46 -26.82 -7.97
N SER A 61 18.79 -27.25 -6.75
CA SER A 61 17.88 -27.17 -5.63
C SER A 61 18.03 -25.91 -4.81
N ARG A 62 18.88 -25.00 -5.20
CA ARG A 62 18.96 -23.68 -4.62
C ARG A 62 17.86 -22.84 -5.23
N GLU A 63 16.76 -22.70 -4.51
CA GLU A 63 15.72 -21.80 -4.92
C GLU A 63 15.93 -20.46 -4.21
N GLN A 64 16.11 -19.41 -5.00
CA GLN A 64 16.11 -18.06 -4.46
C GLN A 64 14.72 -17.48 -4.59
N PHE A 65 14.11 -17.18 -3.46
CA PHE A 65 12.83 -16.52 -3.44
C PHE A 65 13.07 -15.04 -3.22
N GLU A 66 12.48 -14.22 -4.06
CA GLU A 66 12.53 -12.79 -3.94
C GLU A 66 11.13 -12.28 -3.65
N ILE A 67 10.95 -11.66 -2.50
CA ILE A 67 9.69 -11.05 -2.13
C ILE A 67 9.87 -9.54 -2.24
N ARG A 68 9.10 -8.91 -3.09
CA ARG A 68 9.09 -7.45 -3.25
C ARG A 68 7.86 -6.89 -2.57
N THR A 69 8.11 -6.01 -1.61
CA THR A 69 7.03 -5.29 -0.93
C THR A 69 6.98 -3.88 -1.50
N HIS A 70 5.90 -3.59 -2.20
CA HIS A 70 5.65 -2.26 -2.74
C HIS A 70 4.90 -1.42 -1.71
N LYS A 71 5.27 -0.15 -1.62
CA LYS A 71 4.67 0.77 -0.66
C LYS A 71 4.24 2.05 -1.36
N ARG A 72 3.09 2.57 -0.94
CA ARG A 72 2.59 3.86 -1.42
C ARG A 72 2.16 4.69 -0.23
N LEU A 73 2.33 5.99 -0.34
CA LEU A 73 1.93 6.95 0.67
C LEU A 73 0.96 7.95 0.06
N ILE A 74 -0.18 8.13 0.72
CA ILE A 74 -1.19 9.11 0.30
C ILE A 74 -1.46 10.02 1.50
N ASP A 75 -1.38 11.34 1.26
CA ASP A 75 -1.79 12.33 2.25
C ASP A 75 -3.10 12.96 1.79
N ILE A 76 -4.12 12.89 2.63
CA ILE A 76 -5.39 13.54 2.39
C ILE A 76 -5.43 14.79 3.24
N LEU A 77 -5.52 15.94 2.57
CA LEU A 77 -5.52 17.25 3.20
C LEU A 77 -6.96 17.75 3.30
N GLU A 78 -7.26 18.42 4.41
CA GLU A 78 -8.57 18.99 4.65
C GLU A 78 -9.71 17.97 4.49
N PRO A 79 -9.62 16.80 5.17
CA PRO A 79 -10.67 15.81 5.05
C PRO A 79 -11.95 16.27 5.72
N THR A 80 -13.09 15.92 5.11
CA THR A 80 -14.38 16.14 5.71
C THR A 80 -14.81 14.90 6.48
N GLN A 81 -15.87 15.00 7.27
CA GLN A 81 -16.43 13.82 7.94
C GLN A 81 -16.88 12.78 6.91
N GLN A 82 -17.41 13.24 5.78
CA GLN A 82 -17.78 12.37 4.69
C GLN A 82 -16.58 11.61 4.11
N THR A 83 -15.42 12.26 4.03
CA THR A 83 -14.20 11.62 3.57
C THR A 83 -13.80 10.47 4.49
N VAL A 84 -13.80 10.71 5.80
CA VAL A 84 -13.45 9.69 6.79
C VAL A 84 -14.42 8.51 6.70
N ASP A 85 -15.71 8.79 6.65
CA ASP A 85 -16.74 7.74 6.57
C ASP A 85 -16.61 6.91 5.31
N SER A 86 -16.36 7.55 4.17
CA SER A 86 -16.20 6.87 2.89
C SER A 86 -14.96 5.98 2.87
N LEU A 87 -13.85 6.45 3.46
CA LEU A 87 -12.64 5.66 3.54
C LEU A 87 -12.81 4.42 4.43
N MET A 88 -13.55 4.56 5.52
CA MET A 88 -13.83 3.44 6.42
C MET A 88 -14.71 2.37 5.78
N LYS A 89 -15.57 2.77 4.84
CA LYS A 89 -16.45 1.85 4.12
C LYS A 89 -15.80 1.26 2.89
N LEU A 90 -14.63 1.75 2.51
CA LEU A 90 -13.97 1.31 1.30
C LEU A 90 -13.47 -0.12 1.47
N ASP A 91 -13.88 -0.98 0.55
CA ASP A 91 -13.50 -2.38 0.56
C ASP A 91 -12.32 -2.57 -0.40
N LEU A 92 -11.14 -2.70 0.15
CA LEU A 92 -9.92 -2.85 -0.62
C LEU A 92 -9.59 -4.32 -0.86
N SER A 93 -8.75 -4.57 -1.86
CA SER A 93 -8.33 -5.92 -2.20
C SER A 93 -7.65 -6.61 -1.02
N ALA A 94 -7.90 -7.90 -0.86
CA ALA A 94 -7.41 -8.67 0.28
C ALA A 94 -5.87 -8.73 0.37
N GLY A 95 -5.18 -8.55 -0.74
CA GLY A 95 -3.72 -8.57 -0.76
C GLY A 95 -3.05 -7.25 -0.41
N VAL A 96 -3.81 -6.24 -0.01
CA VAL A 96 -3.27 -4.92 0.31
C VAL A 96 -3.42 -4.63 1.79
N ASP A 97 -2.31 -4.31 2.43
CA ASP A 97 -2.29 -3.91 3.83
C ASP A 97 -2.36 -2.38 3.91
N VAL A 98 -3.31 -1.86 4.68
CA VAL A 98 -3.58 -0.44 4.78
C VAL A 98 -3.40 0.03 6.22
N GLU A 99 -2.61 1.07 6.40
CA GLU A 99 -2.41 1.73 7.68
C GLU A 99 -2.84 3.18 7.56
N ILE A 100 -3.75 3.60 8.43
CA ILE A 100 -4.29 4.97 8.42
C ILE A 100 -3.88 5.67 9.71
N LYS A 101 -3.26 6.84 9.56
CA LYS A 101 -2.90 7.70 10.68
C LYS A 101 -3.64 9.03 10.56
N LEU A 102 -4.28 9.38 11.61
CA LEU A 102 -4.97 10.68 11.73
C LEU A 102 -4.05 11.75 12.26
#